data_d2517abbb046da76620a5242718e9d0e
#
_entry.id   d2517abbb046da76620a5242718e9d0e
#
_cell.length_a   1.000
_cell.length_b   1.000
_cell.length_c   1.000
_cell.angle_alpha   90.00
_cell.angle_beta   90.00
_cell.angle_gamma   90.00
#
_symmetry.space_group_name_H-M   'P 1'
#
loop_
_entity.id
_entity.type
_entity.pdbx_description
1 polymer ?
#
loop_
_entity_poly.entity_id
_entity_poly.type
_entity_poly.pdbx_seq_one_letter_code
_entity_poly.pdbx_strand_id
1 'polypeptide(L)'
;MSRLEREVEVCGPWSLATSKMFWEGFAPAALPARGEPNQLRTAFCAEGDWRRVEVVVTQEGSTACVVVTGGGDLEAAAAQVCRFLSLDIDARGWPDVARRDPVIADAQDKLPGLRPCGFHSAYEAAA
;
A
#
# COMPACT_ATOMS: atom_id res chain seq x y z
N MET A 1 11.39 -16.41 14.69
CA MET A 1 10.83 -15.28 13.94
C MET A 1 9.40 -15.58 13.59
N SER A 2 8.49 -14.69 13.91
CA SER A 2 7.07 -14.89 13.67
C SER A 2 6.68 -14.44 12.27
N ARG A 3 5.60 -15.04 11.76
CA ARG A 3 5.09 -14.74 10.43
C ARG A 3 3.56 -14.71 10.46
N LEU A 4 2.98 -13.73 9.77
CA LEU A 4 1.55 -13.60 9.57
C LEU A 4 1.28 -13.44 8.08
N GLU A 5 0.33 -14.20 7.56
CA GLU A 5 -0.21 -14.01 6.21
C GLU A 5 -1.65 -13.56 6.31
N ARG A 6 -2.03 -12.60 5.48
CA ARG A 6 -3.38 -12.10 5.43
C ARG A 6 -3.79 -11.78 4.01
N GLU A 7 -4.99 -12.19 3.64
CA GLU A 7 -5.62 -11.78 2.40
C GLU A 7 -6.61 -10.65 2.71
N VAL A 8 -6.53 -9.58 1.93
CA VAL A 8 -7.40 -8.41 2.08
C VAL A 8 -8.12 -8.20 0.77
N GLU A 9 -9.46 -8.26 0.80
CA GLU A 9 -10.27 -7.92 -0.36
C GLU A 9 -10.36 -6.40 -0.47
N VAL A 10 -9.89 -5.86 -1.58
CA VAL A 10 -9.84 -4.42 -1.81
C VAL A 10 -11.07 -3.97 -2.58
N CYS A 11 -11.79 -2.99 -2.04
CA CYS A 11 -13.02 -2.48 -2.65
C CYS A 11 -12.73 -1.38 -3.66
N GLY A 12 -12.97 -1.66 -4.92
CA GLY A 12 -12.77 -0.72 -6.01
C GLY A 12 -11.41 -0.85 -6.69
N PRO A 13 -11.12 0.02 -7.66
CA PRO A 13 -9.86 -0.06 -8.41
C PRO A 13 -8.64 0.08 -7.53
N TRP A 14 -7.64 -0.77 -7.75
CA TRP A 14 -6.31 -0.59 -7.20
C TRP A 14 -5.28 -1.34 -8.04
N SER A 15 -4.07 -0.82 -8.03
CA SER A 15 -2.94 -1.44 -8.70
C SER A 15 -1.71 -1.29 -7.84
N LEU A 16 -1.21 -2.41 -7.35
CA LEU A 16 0.01 -2.43 -6.55
C LEU A 16 1.20 -1.90 -7.36
N ALA A 17 1.28 -2.24 -8.65
CA ALA A 17 2.34 -1.77 -9.51
C ALA A 17 2.34 -0.23 -9.63
N THR A 18 1.17 0.38 -9.74
CA THR A 18 1.03 1.84 -9.81
C THR A 18 1.42 2.49 -8.47
N SER A 19 0.96 1.95 -7.35
CA SER A 19 1.34 2.42 -6.02
C SER A 19 2.83 2.30 -5.77
N LYS A 20 3.42 1.18 -6.15
CA LYS A 20 4.86 0.93 -6.02
C LYS A 20 5.67 1.95 -6.83
N MET A 21 5.27 2.20 -8.07
CA MET A 21 5.93 3.17 -8.93
C MET A 21 5.87 4.58 -8.34
N PHE A 22 4.72 4.98 -7.81
CA PHE A 22 4.54 6.27 -7.16
C PHE A 22 5.44 6.39 -5.92
N TRP A 23 5.41 5.39 -5.05
CA TRP A 23 6.16 5.42 -3.79
C TRP A 23 7.68 5.40 -4.03
N GLU A 24 8.16 4.60 -4.96
CA GLU A 24 9.58 4.53 -5.31
C GLU A 24 10.09 5.81 -5.94
N GLY A 25 9.23 6.54 -6.65
CA GLY A 25 9.56 7.81 -7.27
C GLY A 25 9.42 9.04 -6.35
N PHE A 26 8.87 8.87 -5.16
CA PHE A 26 8.65 9.98 -4.24
C PHE A 26 9.91 10.30 -3.44
N ALA A 27 10.48 11.48 -3.68
CA ALA A 27 11.83 11.83 -3.22
C ALA A 27 12.10 11.60 -1.72
N PRO A 28 11.26 12.01 -0.76
CA PRO A 28 11.56 11.77 0.65
C PRO A 28 11.57 10.30 1.05
N ALA A 29 10.81 9.47 0.33
CA ALA A 29 10.66 8.05 0.62
C ALA A 29 11.25 7.17 -0.47
N ALA A 30 11.96 7.75 -1.41
CA ALA A 30 12.48 7.02 -2.56
C ALA A 30 13.43 5.91 -2.13
N LEU A 31 13.06 4.69 -2.42
CA LEU A 31 13.88 3.51 -2.22
C LEU A 31 14.31 2.96 -3.59
N PRO A 32 15.48 2.34 -3.68
CA PRO A 32 15.84 1.66 -4.91
C PRO A 32 14.76 0.66 -5.30
N ALA A 33 14.37 0.65 -6.57
CA ALA A 33 13.44 -0.34 -7.09
C ALA A 33 13.95 -1.74 -6.79
N ARG A 34 13.17 -2.54 -6.08
CA ARG A 34 13.55 -3.89 -5.66
C ARG A 34 12.45 -4.88 -5.96
N GLY A 35 12.85 -6.04 -6.47
CA GLY A 35 11.97 -7.17 -6.66
C GLY A 35 11.07 -7.04 -7.89
N GLU A 36 10.05 -7.88 -7.91
CA GLU A 36 9.09 -7.97 -8.99
C GLU A 36 8.20 -6.74 -9.08
N PRO A 37 7.74 -6.32 -10.29
CA PRO A 37 6.84 -5.17 -10.43
C PRO A 37 5.53 -5.31 -9.66
N ASN A 38 5.06 -6.54 -9.45
CA ASN A 38 3.82 -6.84 -8.73
C ASN A 38 4.05 -7.19 -7.26
N GLN A 39 5.19 -6.80 -6.71
CA GLN A 39 5.55 -7.08 -5.32
C GLN A 39 6.14 -5.83 -4.68
N LEU A 40 5.56 -5.43 -3.54
CA LEU A 40 6.07 -4.34 -2.73
C LEU A 40 6.72 -4.91 -1.47
N ARG A 41 7.96 -4.52 -1.21
CA ARG A 41 8.68 -4.87 0.02
C ARG A 41 8.95 -3.61 0.82
N THR A 42 8.67 -3.66 2.11
CA THR A 42 8.92 -2.54 3.02
C THR A 42 9.28 -3.05 4.41
N ALA A 43 9.93 -2.22 5.19
CA ALA A 43 10.28 -2.51 6.57
C ALA A 43 10.02 -1.26 7.42
N PHE A 44 9.45 -1.46 8.59
CA PHE A 44 9.12 -0.37 9.50
C PHE A 44 8.97 -0.89 10.93
N CYS A 45 8.74 0.02 11.87
CA CYS A 45 8.47 -0.35 13.25
C CYS A 45 6.97 -0.48 13.47
N ALA A 46 6.53 -1.63 13.98
CA ALA A 46 5.12 -1.89 14.24
C ALA A 46 4.61 -1.00 15.37
N GLU A 47 3.41 -0.45 15.21
CA GLU A 47 2.73 0.29 16.27
C GLU A 47 2.51 -0.62 17.48
N GLY A 48 2.61 -0.04 18.66
CA GLY A 48 2.45 -0.74 19.93
C GLY A 48 3.79 -1.04 20.57
N ASP A 49 4.57 -1.94 20.01
CA ASP A 49 5.87 -2.33 20.59
C ASP A 49 7.07 -1.67 19.93
N TRP A 50 6.88 -1.00 18.81
CA TRP A 50 7.90 -0.29 18.01
C TRP A 50 9.07 -1.18 17.59
N ARG A 51 8.83 -2.48 17.47
CA ARG A 51 9.83 -3.43 16.98
C ARG A 51 9.73 -3.57 15.47
N ARG A 52 10.86 -3.87 14.86
CA ARG A 52 10.96 -3.96 13.40
C ARG A 52 10.17 -5.13 12.85
N VAL A 53 9.47 -4.87 11.76
CA VAL A 53 8.81 -5.86 10.91
C VAL A 53 9.20 -5.65 9.45
N GLU A 54 9.10 -6.70 8.67
CA GLU A 54 9.24 -6.67 7.22
C GLU A 54 7.94 -7.15 6.60
N VAL A 55 7.52 -6.47 5.54
CA VAL A 55 6.25 -6.78 4.88
C VAL A 55 6.46 -6.93 3.39
N VAL A 56 5.81 -7.95 2.83
CA VAL A 56 5.73 -8.18 1.40
C VAL A 56 4.25 -8.16 1.02
N VAL A 57 3.90 -7.34 0.05
CA VAL A 57 2.55 -7.25 -0.49
C VAL A 57 2.57 -7.70 -1.94
N THR A 58 1.62 -8.54 -2.32
CA THR A 58 1.39 -8.95 -3.69
C THR A 58 -0.09 -8.76 -4.03
N GLN A 59 -0.39 -8.67 -5.32
CA GLN A 59 -1.75 -8.50 -5.80
C GLN A 59 -2.19 -9.69 -6.63
N GLU A 60 -3.37 -10.20 -6.32
CA GLU A 60 -4.06 -11.19 -7.15
C GLU A 60 -5.48 -10.69 -7.42
N GLY A 61 -5.71 -10.11 -8.61
CA GLY A 61 -6.99 -9.48 -8.93
C GLY A 61 -7.30 -8.33 -7.96
N SER A 62 -8.41 -8.42 -7.25
CA SER A 62 -8.82 -7.45 -6.23
C SER A 62 -8.31 -7.80 -4.83
N THR A 63 -7.57 -8.88 -4.68
CA THR A 63 -7.08 -9.34 -3.39
C THR A 63 -5.64 -8.92 -3.16
N ALA A 64 -5.36 -8.32 -2.01
CA ALA A 64 -4.02 -8.05 -1.55
C ALA A 64 -3.55 -9.18 -0.63
N CYS A 65 -2.40 -9.78 -0.95
CA CYS A 65 -1.77 -10.76 -0.10
C CYS A 65 -0.67 -10.07 0.69
N VAL A 66 -0.82 -10.01 2.01
CA VAL A 66 0.12 -9.32 2.91
C VAL A 66 0.83 -10.36 3.77
N VAL A 67 2.14 -10.41 3.69
CA VAL A 67 2.98 -11.28 4.50
C VAL A 67 3.86 -10.42 5.40
N VAL A 68 3.70 -10.59 6.70
CA VAL A 68 4.45 -9.84 7.72
C VAL A 68 5.36 -10.80 8.45
N THR A 69 6.63 -10.43 8.60
CA THR A 69 7.61 -11.19 9.37
C THR A 69 8.38 -10.26 10.31
N GLY A 70 8.87 -10.79 11.40
CA GLY A 70 9.73 -10.03 12.32
C GLY A 70 9.37 -10.21 13.77
N GLY A 71 9.96 -9.37 14.61
CA GLY A 71 9.80 -9.42 16.06
C GLY A 71 8.74 -8.47 16.62
N GLY A 72 8.14 -7.63 15.77
CA GLY A 72 7.13 -6.68 16.21
C GLY A 72 5.72 -7.26 16.24
N ASP A 73 4.74 -6.42 16.54
CA ASP A 73 3.32 -6.77 16.53
C ASP A 73 2.86 -6.96 15.07
N LEU A 74 2.70 -8.21 14.64
CA LEU A 74 2.39 -8.54 13.25
C LEU A 74 0.98 -8.09 12.84
N GLU A 75 0.01 -8.15 13.75
CA GLU A 75 -1.36 -7.69 13.49
C GLU A 75 -1.40 -6.18 13.28
N ALA A 76 -0.73 -5.42 14.14
CA ALA A 76 -0.62 -3.98 13.99
C ALA A 76 0.08 -3.62 12.67
N ALA A 77 1.15 -4.33 12.34
CA ALA A 77 1.90 -4.09 11.10
C ALA A 77 1.06 -4.34 9.86
N ALA A 78 0.24 -5.39 9.84
CA ALA A 78 -0.66 -5.66 8.72
C ALA A 78 -1.66 -4.51 8.53
N ALA A 79 -2.23 -3.99 9.63
CA ALA A 79 -3.12 -2.84 9.58
C ALA A 79 -2.40 -1.57 9.09
N GLN A 80 -1.16 -1.35 9.52
CA GLN A 80 -0.35 -0.21 9.08
C GLN A 80 -0.10 -0.23 7.57
N VAL A 81 0.19 -1.40 7.01
CA VAL A 81 0.40 -1.54 5.56
C VAL A 81 -0.89 -1.27 4.79
N CYS A 82 -2.03 -1.73 5.29
CA CYS A 82 -3.31 -1.45 4.65
C CYS A 82 -3.61 0.05 4.62
N ARG A 83 -3.32 0.76 5.71
CA ARG A 83 -3.45 2.22 5.73
C ARG A 83 -2.44 2.91 4.81
N PHE A 84 -1.21 2.45 4.84
CA PHE A 84 -0.13 2.98 3.99
C PHE A 84 -0.48 2.93 2.51
N LEU A 85 -1.06 1.83 2.05
CA LEU A 85 -1.44 1.63 0.66
C LEU A 85 -2.89 2.05 0.37
N SER A 86 -3.59 2.60 1.34
CA SER A 86 -5.01 3.00 1.24
C SER A 86 -5.93 1.84 0.81
N LEU A 87 -5.63 0.62 1.24
CA LEU A 87 -6.43 -0.57 0.92
C LEU A 87 -7.70 -0.67 1.76
N ASP A 88 -7.78 0.08 2.83
CA ASP A 88 -8.92 0.16 3.73
C ASP A 88 -9.99 1.17 3.27
N ILE A 89 -9.79 1.80 2.11
CA ILE A 89 -10.71 2.79 1.55
C ILE A 89 -11.55 2.14 0.46
N ASP A 90 -12.86 2.32 0.54
CA ASP A 90 -13.78 1.90 -0.51
C ASP A 90 -13.72 2.90 -1.68
N ALA A 91 -13.16 2.47 -2.79
CA ALA A 91 -12.99 3.28 -4.00
C ALA A 91 -13.93 2.85 -5.14
N ARG A 92 -15.02 2.13 -4.83
CA ARG A 92 -15.95 1.67 -5.88
C ARG A 92 -16.61 2.81 -6.64
N GLY A 93 -16.77 3.96 -6.01
CA GLY A 93 -17.31 5.16 -6.65
C GLY A 93 -16.31 5.96 -7.48
N TRP A 94 -15.02 5.64 -7.40
CA TRP A 94 -13.98 6.42 -8.07
C TRP A 94 -14.10 6.45 -9.60
N PRO A 95 -14.45 5.35 -10.31
CA PRO A 95 -14.65 5.42 -11.76
C PRO A 95 -15.77 6.37 -12.18
N ASP A 96 -16.80 6.57 -11.35
CA ASP A 96 -17.89 7.48 -11.67
C ASP A 96 -17.47 8.95 -11.68
N VAL A 97 -16.44 9.32 -10.93
CA VAL A 97 -15.88 10.67 -10.94
C VAL A 97 -15.33 11.02 -12.32
N ALA A 98 -14.72 10.06 -13.00
CA ALA A 98 -14.18 10.24 -14.35
C ALA A 98 -15.26 10.61 -15.37
N ARG A 99 -16.49 10.17 -15.19
CA ARG A 99 -17.60 10.51 -16.08
C ARG A 99 -18.00 11.99 -16.02
N ARG A 100 -17.69 12.63 -14.90
CA ARG A 100 -18.07 14.02 -14.61
C ARG A 100 -16.93 15.01 -14.76
N ASP A 101 -15.70 14.51 -14.81
CA ASP A 101 -14.51 15.36 -14.84
C ASP A 101 -13.47 14.77 -15.80
N PRO A 102 -13.24 15.44 -16.96
CA PRO A 102 -12.28 14.93 -17.94
C PRO A 102 -10.83 14.95 -17.46
N VAL A 103 -10.47 15.78 -16.50
CA VAL A 103 -9.13 15.80 -15.92
C VAL A 103 -8.92 14.53 -15.08
N ILE A 104 -9.92 14.16 -14.30
CA ILE A 104 -9.88 12.92 -13.51
C ILE A 104 -9.89 11.68 -14.43
N ALA A 105 -10.66 11.71 -15.51
CA ALA A 105 -10.65 10.62 -16.50
C ALA A 105 -9.25 10.39 -17.08
N ASP A 106 -8.56 11.47 -17.45
CA ASP A 106 -7.19 11.40 -17.96
C ASP A 106 -6.22 10.86 -16.91
N ALA A 107 -6.36 11.30 -15.66
CA ALA A 107 -5.53 10.81 -14.55
C ALA A 107 -5.74 9.32 -14.29
N GLN A 108 -6.99 8.85 -14.31
CA GLN A 108 -7.28 7.42 -14.13
C GLN A 108 -6.74 6.56 -15.27
N ASP A 109 -6.73 7.10 -16.48
CA ASP A 109 -6.20 6.42 -17.65
C ASP A 109 -4.68 6.28 -17.59
N LYS A 110 -3.99 7.33 -17.15
CA LYS A 110 -2.52 7.36 -17.04
C LYS A 110 -2.00 6.61 -15.81
N LEU A 111 -2.78 6.61 -14.72
CA LEU A 111 -2.39 6.03 -13.45
C LEU A 111 -3.49 5.07 -12.98
N PRO A 112 -3.70 3.95 -13.69
CA PRO A 112 -4.80 3.04 -13.37
C PRO A 112 -4.65 2.46 -11.97
N GLY A 113 -5.75 2.52 -11.21
CA GLY A 113 -5.80 1.95 -9.87
C GLY A 113 -4.89 2.62 -8.84
N LEU A 114 -4.44 3.85 -9.11
CA LEU A 114 -3.63 4.58 -8.14
C LEU A 114 -4.44 4.86 -6.88
N ARG A 115 -3.86 4.47 -5.75
CA ARG A 115 -4.30 4.89 -4.43
C ARG A 115 -3.16 5.63 -3.76
N PRO A 116 -3.41 6.74 -3.06
CA PRO A 116 -2.34 7.47 -2.41
C PRO A 116 -1.59 6.60 -1.41
N CYS A 117 -0.27 6.62 -1.45
CA CYS A 117 0.56 6.03 -0.41
C CYS A 117 0.73 7.05 0.71
N GLY A 118 0.44 6.63 1.93
CA GLY A 118 0.61 7.45 3.12
C GLY A 118 1.93 7.17 3.81
N PHE A 119 1.88 7.16 5.12
CA PHE A 119 3.02 6.81 5.98
C PHE A 119 2.69 5.56 6.78
N HIS A 120 3.73 4.84 7.22
CA HIS A 120 3.53 3.64 8.02
C HIS A 120 2.94 3.95 9.40
N SER A 121 3.24 5.13 9.95
CA SER A 121 2.74 5.56 11.26
C SER A 121 2.58 7.07 11.31
N ALA A 122 1.81 7.54 12.30
CA ALA A 122 1.67 8.96 12.57
C ALA A 122 3.01 9.59 12.99
N TYR A 123 3.85 8.84 13.68
CA TYR A 123 5.19 9.28 14.07
C TYR A 123 6.07 9.55 12.85
N GLU A 124 6.07 8.63 11.88
CA GLU A 124 6.80 8.80 10.62
C GLU A 124 6.32 10.04 9.85
N ALA A 125 5.01 10.26 9.81
CA ALA A 125 4.42 11.41 9.13
C ALA A 125 4.84 12.73 9.79
N ALA A 126 5.00 12.75 11.10
CA ALA A 126 5.38 13.95 11.86
C ALA A 126 6.89 14.23 11.85
N ALA A 127 7.69 13.20 11.61
CA ALA A 127 9.14 13.33 11.58
C ALA A 127 9.60 13.93 10.24
#